data_dd59e23c5154b6505dc5e8f7c4e17db6
#
_entry.id   dd59e23c5154b6505dc5e8f7c4e17db6
#
_cell.length_a   1.000
_cell.length_b   1.000
_cell.length_c   1.000
_cell.angle_alpha   90.00
_cell.angle_beta   90.00
_cell.angle_gamma   90.00
#
_symmetry.space_group_name_H-M   'P 1'
#
loop_
_entity.id
_entity.type
_entity.pdbx_description
1 polymer ?
#
loop_
_entity_poly.entity_id
_entity_poly.type
_entity_poly.pdbx_seq_one_letter_code
_entity_poly.pdbx_strand_id
1 'polypeptide(L)'
;MYLIQIEENAEKFLKKLDKYEREIILKKIYSLRENPFRNLKRLQGNKFWRLRIGDYRAIIDLIISNNKIFIVRIGKRARVY
;
A
#
# COMPACT_ATOMS: atom_id res chain seq x y z
N MET A 1 -1.27 -11.06 13.10
CA MET A 1 -1.15 -10.88 11.63
C MET A 1 -2.27 -9.97 11.12
N TYR A 2 -1.95 -9.08 10.22
CA TYR A 2 -2.92 -8.16 9.64
C TYR A 2 -3.53 -8.73 8.37
N LEU A 3 -4.81 -8.42 8.14
CA LEU A 3 -5.49 -8.76 6.89
C LEU A 3 -5.34 -7.59 5.93
N ILE A 4 -4.99 -7.91 4.68
CA ILE A 4 -4.81 -6.89 3.65
C ILE A 4 -5.96 -6.92 2.69
N GLN A 5 -6.54 -5.74 2.45
CA GLN A 5 -7.57 -5.55 1.45
C GLN A 5 -7.13 -4.48 0.47
N ILE A 6 -7.13 -4.81 -0.80
CA ILE A 6 -6.75 -3.87 -1.86
C ILE A 6 -8.01 -3.26 -2.41
N GLU A 7 -8.13 -1.93 -2.29
CA GLU A 7 -9.29 -1.22 -2.78
C GLU A 7 -9.33 -1.21 -4.30
N GLU A 8 -10.51 -1.01 -4.85
CA GLU A 8 -10.73 -1.07 -6.30
C GLU A 8 -9.80 -0.16 -7.08
N ASN A 9 -9.59 1.05 -6.60
CA ASN A 9 -8.71 2.03 -7.27
C ASN A 9 -7.28 1.50 -7.37
N ALA A 10 -6.78 0.95 -6.27
CA ALA A 10 -5.43 0.38 -6.24
C ALA A 10 -5.34 -0.87 -7.12
N GLU A 11 -6.37 -1.69 -7.10
CA GLU A 11 -6.41 -2.90 -7.91
C GLU A 11 -6.38 -2.57 -9.40
N LYS A 12 -7.13 -1.55 -9.82
CA LYS A 12 -7.11 -1.10 -11.21
C LYS A 12 -5.72 -0.66 -11.65
N PHE A 13 -5.01 0.04 -10.78
CA PHE A 13 -3.64 0.45 -11.08
C PHE A 13 -2.73 -0.78 -11.28
N LEU A 14 -2.83 -1.75 -10.39
CA LEU A 14 -2.01 -2.96 -10.47
C LEU A 14 -2.26 -3.73 -11.76
N LYS A 15 -3.49 -3.79 -12.22
CA LYS A 15 -3.85 -4.50 -13.45
C LYS A 15 -3.22 -3.90 -14.69
N LYS A 16 -2.86 -2.61 -14.66
CA LYS A 16 -2.23 -1.95 -15.80
C LYS A 16 -0.74 -2.20 -15.89
N LEU A 17 -0.14 -2.69 -14.83
CA LEU A 17 1.30 -2.95 -14.79
C LEU A 17 1.62 -4.30 -15.43
N ASP A 18 2.86 -4.44 -15.90
CA ASP A 18 3.29 -5.75 -16.33
C ASP A 18 3.42 -6.68 -15.11
N LYS A 19 3.50 -7.98 -15.39
CA LYS A 19 3.49 -8.98 -14.34
C LYS A 19 4.64 -8.81 -13.37
N TYR A 20 5.82 -8.49 -13.87
CA TYR A 20 7.01 -8.35 -13.05
C TYR A 20 6.86 -7.23 -12.03
N GLU A 21 6.45 -6.04 -12.48
CA GLU A 21 6.28 -4.90 -11.59
C GLU A 21 5.14 -5.13 -10.60
N ARG A 22 4.05 -5.74 -11.05
CA ARG A 22 2.93 -6.08 -10.19
C ARG A 22 3.34 -6.99 -9.05
N GLU A 23 4.13 -8.01 -9.35
CA GLU A 23 4.56 -8.96 -8.34
C GLU A 23 5.48 -8.32 -7.31
N ILE A 24 6.36 -7.42 -7.73
CA ILE A 24 7.23 -6.68 -6.80
C ILE A 24 6.38 -5.86 -5.83
N ILE A 25 5.40 -5.15 -6.35
CA ILE A 25 4.53 -4.31 -5.53
C ILE A 25 3.72 -5.17 -4.56
N LEU A 26 3.10 -6.24 -5.05
CA LEU A 26 2.30 -7.11 -4.21
C LEU A 26 3.12 -7.78 -3.12
N LYS A 27 4.33 -8.19 -3.44
CA LYS A 27 5.22 -8.80 -2.45
C LYS A 27 5.51 -7.82 -1.31
N LYS A 28 5.76 -6.57 -1.66
CA LYS A 28 6.03 -5.54 -0.64
C LYS A 28 4.79 -5.27 0.20
N ILE A 29 3.62 -5.18 -0.45
CA ILE A 29 2.36 -4.97 0.25
C ILE A 29 2.10 -6.10 1.23
N TYR A 30 2.22 -7.34 0.80
CA TYR A 30 1.93 -8.48 1.67
C TYR A 30 2.95 -8.66 2.79
N SER A 31 4.14 -8.08 2.64
CA SER A 31 5.11 -8.09 3.74
C SER A 31 4.63 -7.30 4.96
N LEU A 32 3.65 -6.41 4.77
CA LEU A 32 3.09 -5.64 5.88
C LEU A 32 2.27 -6.47 6.86
N ARG A 33 1.87 -7.68 6.48
CA ARG A 33 1.02 -8.52 7.34
C ARG A 33 1.65 -8.81 8.70
N GLU A 34 2.95 -9.01 8.72
CA GLU A 34 3.63 -9.36 9.98
C GLU A 34 3.96 -8.13 10.82
N ASN A 35 4.42 -7.06 10.18
CA ASN A 35 4.78 -5.85 10.91
C ASN A 35 4.63 -4.62 10.02
N PRO A 36 3.44 -4.00 10.00
CA PRO A 36 3.21 -2.85 9.12
C PRO A 36 4.06 -1.65 9.50
N PHE A 37 4.38 -1.48 10.78
CA PHE A 37 5.07 -0.27 11.22
C PHE A 37 6.51 -0.17 10.77
N ARG A 38 7.12 -1.28 10.38
CA ARG A 38 8.51 -1.29 9.94
C ARG A 38 8.74 -0.42 8.71
N ASN A 39 7.82 -0.45 7.76
CA ASN A 39 8.01 0.20 6.46
C ASN A 39 7.03 1.33 6.16
N LEU A 40 6.07 1.57 7.03
CA LEU A 40 5.08 2.61 6.81
C LEU A 40 5.51 3.91 7.46
N LYS A 41 5.22 5.02 6.76
CA LYS A 41 5.40 6.37 7.32
C LYS A 41 4.08 7.08 7.34
N ARG A 42 3.80 7.76 8.45
CA ARG A 42 2.57 8.52 8.59
C ARG A 42 2.59 9.74 7.68
N LEU A 43 1.47 9.97 6.98
CA LEU A 43 1.32 11.20 6.21
C LEU A 43 0.88 12.32 7.14
N GLN A 44 1.52 13.48 7.00
CA GLN A 44 1.17 14.63 7.83
C GLN A 44 -0.21 15.15 7.44
N GLY A 45 -0.98 15.52 8.46
CA GLY A 45 -2.26 16.15 8.26
C GLY A 45 -3.42 15.23 7.91
N ASN A 46 -3.23 13.92 7.93
CA ASN A 46 -4.33 12.99 7.70
C ASN A 46 -4.07 11.64 8.36
N LYS A 47 -5.05 10.74 8.24
CA LYS A 47 -5.00 9.43 8.90
C LYS A 47 -4.23 8.37 8.13
N PHE A 48 -3.77 8.68 6.92
CA PHE A 48 -3.18 7.67 6.05
C PHE A 48 -1.69 7.49 6.29
N TRP A 49 -1.20 6.36 5.81
CA TRP A 49 0.22 6.00 5.84
C TRP A 49 0.68 5.81 4.42
N ARG A 50 2.00 5.88 4.21
CA ARG A 50 2.57 5.61 2.90
C ARG A 50 3.55 4.46 2.95
N LEU A 51 3.57 3.69 1.87
CA LEU A 51 4.54 2.64 1.65
C LEU A 51 5.29 2.95 0.36
N ARG A 52 6.59 3.08 0.47
CA ARG A 52 7.43 3.34 -0.70
C ARG A 52 7.87 2.02 -1.32
N ILE A 53 7.68 1.86 -2.62
CA ILE A 53 8.04 0.64 -3.35
C ILE A 53 8.74 1.07 -4.64
N GLY A 54 10.08 1.25 -4.57
CA GLY A 54 10.83 1.74 -5.73
C GLY A 54 10.31 3.09 -6.20
N ASP A 55 9.87 3.15 -7.46
CA ASP A 55 9.31 4.37 -8.04
C ASP A 55 7.82 4.54 -7.76
N TYR A 56 7.24 3.63 -7.00
CA TYR A 56 5.82 3.64 -6.68
C TYR A 56 5.59 3.97 -5.22
N ARG A 57 4.36 4.36 -4.93
CA ARG A 57 3.94 4.68 -3.58
C ARG A 57 2.51 4.19 -3.37
N ALA A 58 2.29 3.53 -2.24
CA ALA A 58 0.95 3.11 -1.85
C ALA A 58 0.46 3.97 -0.69
N ILE A 59 -0.79 4.37 -0.75
CA ILE A 59 -1.48 5.07 0.34
C ILE A 59 -2.30 4.03 1.08
N ILE A 60 -2.14 3.98 2.39
CA ILE A 60 -2.66 2.90 3.22
C ILE A 60 -3.49 3.46 4.37
N ASP A 61 -4.63 2.83 4.62
CA ASP A 61 -5.42 3.06 5.80
C ASP A 61 -5.22 1.87 6.74
N LEU A 62 -4.72 2.14 7.93
CA LEU A 62 -4.36 1.10 8.88
C LEU A 62 -5.34 1.14 10.05
N ILE A 63 -6.12 0.08 10.22
CA ILE A 63 -7.07 -0.07 11.31
C ILE A 63 -6.47 -1.01 12.36
N ILE A 64 -5.83 -0.42 13.34
CA ILE A 64 -5.09 -1.19 14.35
C ILE A 64 -6.01 -2.05 15.19
N SER A 65 -7.17 -1.52 15.58
CA SER A 65 -8.12 -2.23 16.44
C SER A 65 -8.64 -3.53 15.83
N ASN A 66 -8.70 -3.61 14.51
CA ASN A 66 -9.21 -4.78 13.80
C ASN A 66 -8.13 -5.52 13.01
N ASN A 67 -6.88 -5.12 13.14
CA ASN A 67 -5.77 -5.72 12.42
C ASN A 67 -6.00 -5.74 10.91
N LYS A 68 -6.46 -4.63 10.34
CA LYS A 68 -6.74 -4.52 8.91
C LYS A 68 -5.89 -3.46 8.25
N ILE A 69 -5.46 -3.76 7.04
CA ILE A 69 -4.68 -2.84 6.21
C ILE A 69 -5.41 -2.68 4.89
N PHE A 70 -5.83 -1.45 4.57
CA PHE A 70 -6.49 -1.15 3.31
C PHE A 70 -5.52 -0.44 2.39
N ILE A 71 -5.31 -0.99 1.20
CA ILE A 71 -4.49 -0.35 0.18
C ILE A 71 -5.44 0.53 -0.62
N VAL A 72 -5.40 1.82 -0.33
CA VAL A 72 -6.38 2.78 -0.85
C VAL A 72 -6.02 3.22 -2.27
N ARG A 73 -4.75 3.48 -2.51
CA ARG A 73 -4.29 3.99 -3.80
C ARG A 73 -2.84 3.59 -4.02
N ILE A 74 -2.50 3.31 -5.28
CA ILE A 74 -1.13 3.05 -5.69
C ILE A 74 -0.85 3.91 -6.92
N GLY A 75 0.34 4.47 -7.01
CA GLY A 75 0.73 5.26 -8.15
C GLY A 75 2.22 5.55 -8.12
N LYS A 76 2.70 6.27 -9.13
CA LYS A 76 4.08 6.71 -9.15
C LYS A 76 4.28 7.78 -8.09
N ARG A 77 5.46 7.80 -7.49
CA ARG A 77 5.74 8.66 -6.33
C ARG A 77 5.34 10.12 -6.52
N ALA A 78 5.52 10.64 -7.71
CA ALA A 78 5.25 12.05 -7.99
C ALA A 78 3.77 12.37 -8.18
N ARG A 79 2.91 11.36 -8.31
CA ARG A 79 1.51 11.55 -8.75
C ARG A 79 0.45 10.94 -7.86
N VAL A 80 0.84 10.26 -6.80
CA VAL A 80 -0.12 9.48 -6.03
C VAL A 80 -0.86 10.31 -4.97
N TYR A 81 -0.36 11.46 -4.65
CA TYR A 81 -1.02 12.36 -3.70
C TYR A 81 -2.02 13.28 -4.38
#